data_30ce4f5f6f10ccb2049b234b8e0aeff7
#
_entry.id   30ce4f5f6f10ccb2049b234b8e0aeff7
#
_cell.length_a   1.000
_cell.length_b   1.000
_cell.length_c   1.000
_cell.angle_alpha   90.00
_cell.angle_beta   90.00
_cell.angle_gamma   90.00
#
_symmetry.space_group_name_H-M   'P 1'
#
loop_
_entity.id
_entity.type
_entity.pdbx_description
1 polymer ?
#
loop_
_entity_poly.entity_id
_entity_poly.type
_entity_poly.pdbx_seq_one_letter_code
_entity_poly.pdbx_strand_id
1 'polypeptide(L)'
;MALLKDYHTHLISSATLNRVVRTDFYISDIHQHSNQTDLLFINDGQDLLQMDLKNWLNEMNAPLMVVGIHAGIDRKQEYGVAGMPDYMNRGSRAEQYANFIMQELLPHVNNVLGDCTVRNKYVAGFSLGGLMAFDLAMEFPTDFNAAGVFSGSFWWRSKDLKDGYVEERDRIMHAKIRTKKHNAHQRFFLQTGALDEKADRNKNGIIDSIDDTLDIIKELESIGFDKESQIKYVELADGAHDLATWSRVMPGFLNWLSLK
;
A
#
# COMPACT_ATOMS: atom_id res chain seq x y z
N MET A 1 -26.39 17.02 -19.99
CA MET A 1 -26.15 15.86 -19.11
C MET A 1 -24.75 16.02 -18.53
N ALA A 2 -24.62 16.33 -17.24
CA ALA A 2 -23.33 16.29 -16.60
C ALA A 2 -22.87 14.83 -16.60
N LEU A 3 -21.69 14.56 -17.17
CA LEU A 3 -21.04 13.27 -17.01
C LEU A 3 -20.92 13.03 -15.50
N LEU A 4 -21.62 12.02 -14.98
CA LEU A 4 -21.45 11.55 -13.62
C LEU A 4 -19.97 11.21 -13.48
N LYS A 5 -19.26 11.91 -12.58
CA LYS A 5 -17.85 11.59 -12.33
C LYS A 5 -17.78 10.17 -11.81
N ASP A 6 -16.81 9.42 -12.30
CA ASP A 6 -16.56 8.03 -11.86
C ASP A 6 -16.11 7.95 -10.39
N TYR A 7 -15.93 9.09 -9.72
CA TYR A 7 -15.51 9.20 -8.33
C TYR A 7 -16.01 10.51 -7.69
N HIS A 8 -16.05 10.52 -6.35
CA HIS A 8 -16.36 11.69 -5.54
C HIS A 8 -15.10 12.22 -4.85
N THR A 9 -14.79 13.49 -5.06
CA THR A 9 -13.63 14.12 -4.42
C THR A 9 -14.02 14.69 -3.05
N HIS A 10 -13.21 14.35 -2.05
CA HIS A 10 -13.26 14.93 -0.71
C HIS A 10 -11.95 15.67 -0.42
N LEU A 11 -12.07 16.87 0.17
CA LEU A 11 -10.94 17.67 0.64
C LEU A 11 -10.93 17.65 2.17
N ILE A 12 -9.95 17.02 2.76
CA ILE A 12 -9.84 16.82 4.21
C ILE A 12 -8.78 17.77 4.75
N SER A 13 -9.19 18.71 5.59
CA SER A 13 -8.25 19.58 6.31
C SER A 13 -7.59 18.77 7.43
N SER A 14 -6.36 18.32 7.18
CA SER A 14 -5.60 17.53 8.15
C SER A 14 -4.84 18.43 9.12
N ALA A 15 -5.15 18.31 10.40
CA ALA A 15 -4.37 18.91 11.48
C ALA A 15 -3.03 18.20 11.64
N THR A 16 -3.01 16.87 11.51
CA THR A 16 -1.82 16.02 11.65
C THR A 16 -0.77 16.33 10.58
N LEU A 17 -1.20 16.52 9.32
CA LEU A 17 -0.31 16.83 8.20
C LEU A 17 -0.12 18.33 7.97
N ASN A 18 -0.93 19.17 8.63
CA ASN A 18 -0.96 20.63 8.44
C ASN A 18 -1.15 21.03 6.96
N ARG A 19 -2.05 20.32 6.28
CA ARG A 19 -2.42 20.58 4.87
C ARG A 19 -3.81 20.05 4.55
N VAL A 20 -4.37 20.50 3.44
CA VAL A 20 -5.54 19.85 2.84
C VAL A 20 -5.08 18.62 2.07
N VAL A 21 -5.72 17.47 2.35
CA VAL A 21 -5.51 16.21 1.63
C VAL A 21 -6.69 15.98 0.72
N ARG A 22 -6.43 15.86 -0.58
CA ARG A 22 -7.44 15.42 -1.54
C ARG A 22 -7.54 13.90 -1.48
N THR A 23 -8.76 13.40 -1.42
CA THR A 23 -9.09 11.98 -1.56
C THR A 23 -10.19 11.82 -2.59
N ASP A 24 -10.07 10.82 -3.46
CA ASP A 24 -11.06 10.47 -4.45
C ASP A 24 -11.68 9.11 -4.12
N PHE A 25 -13.01 9.07 -3.97
CA PHE A 25 -13.76 7.89 -3.57
C PHE A 25 -14.39 7.25 -4.81
N TYR A 26 -13.97 6.04 -5.13
CA TYR A 26 -14.49 5.21 -6.21
C TYR A 26 -15.37 4.13 -5.62
N ILE A 27 -16.58 3.98 -6.15
CA ILE A 27 -17.60 3.08 -5.61
C ILE A 27 -18.02 2.12 -6.72
N SER A 28 -17.99 0.80 -6.42
CA SER A 28 -18.52 -0.21 -7.34
C SER A 28 -20.05 -0.10 -7.45
N ASP A 29 -20.62 -0.46 -8.59
CA ASP A 29 -22.07 -0.39 -8.79
C ASP A 29 -22.83 -1.31 -7.82
N ILE A 30 -22.24 -2.46 -7.45
CA ILE A 30 -22.81 -3.40 -6.46
C ILE A 30 -22.89 -2.76 -5.07
N HIS A 31 -21.94 -1.92 -4.72
CA HIS A 31 -21.94 -1.22 -3.42
C HIS A 31 -23.21 -0.39 -3.21
N GLN A 32 -23.74 0.25 -4.26
CA GLN A 32 -24.94 1.09 -4.17
C GLN A 32 -26.18 0.33 -3.69
N HIS A 33 -26.17 -1.00 -3.79
CA HIS A 33 -27.28 -1.89 -3.42
C HIS A 33 -26.96 -2.76 -2.20
N SER A 34 -25.84 -2.50 -1.51
CA SER A 34 -25.38 -3.28 -0.36
C SER A 34 -25.29 -2.41 0.89
N ASN A 35 -25.73 -2.96 2.02
CA ASN A 35 -25.51 -2.37 3.34
C ASN A 35 -24.17 -2.79 3.96
N GLN A 36 -23.32 -3.47 3.20
CA GLN A 36 -21.98 -3.88 3.60
C GLN A 36 -20.99 -3.58 2.48
N THR A 37 -19.76 -3.20 2.85
CA THR A 37 -18.68 -2.93 1.91
C THR A 37 -17.33 -3.33 2.49
N ASP A 38 -16.37 -3.55 1.62
CA ASP A 38 -14.96 -3.53 1.98
C ASP A 38 -14.38 -2.15 1.63
N LEU A 39 -13.31 -1.73 2.31
CA LEU A 39 -12.58 -0.49 2.04
C LEU A 39 -11.18 -0.81 1.55
N LEU A 40 -10.72 -0.10 0.51
CA LEU A 40 -9.35 -0.14 0.04
C LEU A 40 -8.79 1.29 -0.02
N PHE A 41 -7.84 1.60 0.83
CA PHE A 41 -7.08 2.84 0.78
C PHE A 41 -5.88 2.67 -0.15
N ILE A 42 -5.72 3.57 -1.13
CA ILE A 42 -4.58 3.51 -2.07
C ILE A 42 -3.78 4.81 -1.97
N ASN A 43 -2.52 4.68 -1.60
CA ASN A 43 -1.55 5.78 -1.64
C ASN A 43 -1.28 6.19 -3.10
N ASP A 44 -0.91 7.46 -3.33
CA ASP A 44 -0.72 8.04 -4.66
C ASP A 44 -2.02 8.02 -5.50
N GLY A 45 -3.14 8.39 -4.88
CA GLY A 45 -4.47 8.40 -5.49
C GLY A 45 -4.59 9.22 -6.78
N GLN A 46 -3.69 10.19 -7.02
CA GLN A 46 -3.61 10.95 -8.28
C GLN A 46 -3.32 10.05 -9.49
N ASP A 47 -2.63 8.92 -9.29
CA ASP A 47 -2.25 8.00 -10.36
C ASP A 47 -3.42 7.11 -10.79
N LEU A 48 -4.40 6.91 -9.91
CA LEU A 48 -5.60 6.12 -10.18
C LEU A 48 -6.48 6.72 -11.29
N LEU A 49 -6.37 8.04 -11.53
CA LEU A 49 -7.07 8.72 -12.62
C LEU A 49 -6.62 8.24 -14.02
N GLN A 50 -5.44 7.64 -14.11
CA GLN A 50 -4.87 7.11 -15.35
C GLN A 50 -5.09 5.59 -15.49
N MET A 51 -5.66 4.97 -14.46
CA MET A 51 -6.00 3.56 -14.44
C MET A 51 -7.49 3.36 -14.76
N ASP A 52 -7.84 2.23 -15.30
CA ASP A 52 -9.24 1.88 -15.61
C ASP A 52 -9.99 1.33 -14.37
N LEU A 53 -9.76 2.00 -13.23
CA LEU A 53 -10.20 1.52 -11.92
C LEU A 53 -11.72 1.31 -11.84
N LYS A 54 -12.50 2.22 -12.44
CA LYS A 54 -13.97 2.14 -12.40
C LYS A 54 -14.48 0.87 -13.09
N ASN A 55 -13.94 0.54 -14.26
CA ASN A 55 -14.34 -0.67 -14.97
C ASN A 55 -13.94 -1.92 -14.19
N TRP A 56 -12.72 -1.97 -13.63
CA TRP A 56 -12.31 -3.10 -12.79
C TRP A 56 -13.20 -3.28 -11.56
N LEU A 57 -13.61 -2.18 -10.91
CA LEU A 57 -14.53 -2.25 -9.77
C LEU A 57 -15.92 -2.78 -10.17
N ASN A 58 -16.39 -2.46 -11.36
CA ASN A 58 -17.68 -2.95 -11.87
C ASN A 58 -17.60 -4.43 -12.30
N GLU A 59 -16.44 -4.90 -12.72
CA GLU A 59 -16.20 -6.32 -13.02
C GLU A 59 -16.10 -7.17 -11.73
N MET A 60 -15.79 -6.55 -10.59
CA MET A 60 -15.78 -7.25 -9.30
C MET A 60 -17.19 -7.64 -8.87
N ASN A 61 -17.34 -8.88 -8.43
CA ASN A 61 -18.61 -9.37 -7.86
C ASN A 61 -18.66 -9.18 -6.33
N ALA A 62 -18.15 -8.04 -5.84
CA ALA A 62 -18.13 -7.73 -4.42
C ALA A 62 -18.24 -6.21 -4.19
N PRO A 63 -18.98 -5.77 -3.15
CA PRO A 63 -19.06 -4.36 -2.81
C PRO A 63 -17.71 -3.89 -2.25
N LEU A 64 -17.06 -2.98 -2.96
CA LEU A 64 -15.79 -2.36 -2.60
C LEU A 64 -15.87 -0.85 -2.81
N MET A 65 -15.40 -0.09 -1.81
CA MET A 65 -15.09 1.32 -1.96
C MET A 65 -13.58 1.50 -1.95
N VAL A 66 -13.04 2.17 -2.98
CA VAL A 66 -11.63 2.58 -3.05
C VAL A 66 -11.51 4.04 -2.68
N VAL A 67 -10.59 4.34 -1.78
CA VAL A 67 -10.23 5.68 -1.33
C VAL A 67 -8.81 5.99 -1.82
N GLY A 68 -8.71 6.70 -2.94
CA GLY A 68 -7.44 7.17 -3.49
C GLY A 68 -6.95 8.40 -2.73
N ILE A 69 -5.82 8.31 -2.04
CA ILE A 69 -5.26 9.37 -1.22
C ILE A 69 -4.18 10.08 -2.02
N HIS A 70 -4.41 11.35 -2.40
CA HIS A 70 -3.45 12.11 -3.19
C HIS A 70 -2.23 12.49 -2.35
N ALA A 71 -1.06 12.19 -2.87
CA ALA A 71 0.20 12.63 -2.28
C ALA A 71 0.31 14.15 -2.30
N GLY A 72 0.91 14.71 -1.26
CA GLY A 72 1.29 16.12 -1.22
C GLY A 72 2.68 16.37 -1.83
N ILE A 73 3.09 17.63 -1.83
CA ILE A 73 4.43 18.05 -2.25
C ILE A 73 5.53 17.38 -1.40
N ASP A 74 5.21 17.09 -0.15
CA ASP A 74 6.11 16.45 0.82
C ASP A 74 6.03 14.92 0.80
N ARG A 75 5.56 14.32 -0.30
CA ARG A 75 5.39 12.85 -0.43
C ARG A 75 6.57 12.04 0.14
N LYS A 76 7.80 12.48 -0.14
CA LYS A 76 9.01 11.78 0.33
C LYS A 76 9.22 11.87 1.84
N GLN A 77 8.60 12.82 2.52
CA GLN A 77 8.63 12.96 3.98
C GLN A 77 7.43 12.27 4.64
N GLU A 78 6.29 12.25 3.96
CA GLU A 78 5.05 11.65 4.47
C GLU A 78 5.00 10.14 4.27
N TYR A 79 5.75 9.56 3.31
CA TYR A 79 5.81 8.13 3.06
C TYR A 79 7.14 7.54 3.55
N GLY A 80 7.08 6.29 4.00
CA GLY A 80 8.22 5.54 4.52
C GLY A 80 7.78 4.55 5.59
N VAL A 81 8.58 4.39 6.62
CA VAL A 81 8.28 3.58 7.81
C VAL A 81 8.03 4.53 9.00
N ALA A 82 6.86 4.43 9.62
CA ALA A 82 6.44 5.30 10.71
C ALA A 82 7.44 5.30 11.87
N GLY A 83 7.89 6.51 12.26
CA GLY A 83 8.89 6.71 13.31
C GLY A 83 10.32 6.32 12.94
N MET A 84 10.57 5.83 11.70
CA MET A 84 11.88 5.32 11.29
C MET A 84 12.30 5.89 9.92
N PRO A 85 12.72 7.16 9.87
CA PRO A 85 13.21 7.77 8.63
C PRO A 85 14.46 7.05 8.12
N ASP A 86 14.69 7.14 6.81
CA ASP A 86 15.90 6.59 6.24
C ASP A 86 17.16 7.45 6.53
N TYR A 87 18.32 6.97 6.10
CA TYR A 87 19.62 7.65 6.32
C TYR A 87 19.71 9.06 5.71
N MET A 88 18.83 9.42 4.76
CA MET A 88 18.69 10.76 4.20
C MET A 88 17.61 11.60 4.88
N ASN A 89 17.06 11.13 6.01
CA ASN A 89 15.93 11.72 6.72
C ASN A 89 14.64 11.82 5.88
N ARG A 90 14.48 10.95 4.85
CA ARG A 90 13.18 10.78 4.18
C ARG A 90 12.25 10.00 5.09
N GLY A 91 10.94 10.21 4.98
CA GLY A 91 9.95 9.58 5.85
C GLY A 91 9.89 10.15 7.27
N SER A 92 10.48 11.33 7.51
CA SER A 92 10.46 11.98 8.83
C SER A 92 9.05 12.33 9.32
N ARG A 93 8.06 12.31 8.43
CA ARG A 93 6.63 12.56 8.71
C ARG A 93 5.75 11.34 8.44
N ALA A 94 6.33 10.14 8.30
CA ALA A 94 5.55 8.94 8.00
C ALA A 94 4.61 8.55 9.16
N GLU A 95 5.01 8.83 10.40
CA GLU A 95 4.15 8.65 11.57
C GLU A 95 2.94 9.61 11.57
N GLN A 96 3.14 10.87 11.18
CA GLN A 96 2.04 11.82 11.01
C GLN A 96 1.09 11.38 9.90
N TYR A 97 1.61 10.81 8.81
CA TYR A 97 0.76 10.27 7.75
C TYR A 97 -0.05 9.05 8.23
N ALA A 98 0.56 8.14 8.97
CA ALA A 98 -0.16 7.03 9.61
C ALA A 98 -1.27 7.52 10.55
N ASN A 99 -0.97 8.52 11.39
CA ASN A 99 -1.94 9.15 12.27
C ASN A 99 -3.08 9.85 11.51
N PHE A 100 -2.78 10.53 10.38
CA PHE A 100 -3.80 11.09 9.50
C PHE A 100 -4.76 10.00 9.01
N ILE A 101 -4.24 8.88 8.51
CA ILE A 101 -5.08 7.77 8.04
C ILE A 101 -6.02 7.27 9.16
N MET A 102 -5.48 7.04 10.35
CA MET A 102 -6.21 6.39 11.44
C MET A 102 -7.15 7.34 12.16
N GLN A 103 -6.74 8.59 12.38
CA GLN A 103 -7.44 9.52 13.27
C GLN A 103 -8.32 10.54 12.53
N GLU A 104 -8.05 10.79 11.25
CA GLU A 104 -8.78 11.78 10.47
C GLU A 104 -9.50 11.17 9.26
N LEU A 105 -8.78 10.43 8.39
CA LEU A 105 -9.36 9.88 7.16
C LEU A 105 -10.35 8.75 7.44
N LEU A 106 -9.98 7.74 8.24
CA LEU A 106 -10.86 6.60 8.53
C LEU A 106 -12.17 7.02 9.21
N PRO A 107 -12.18 7.92 10.23
CA PRO A 107 -13.42 8.48 10.76
C PRO A 107 -14.24 9.26 9.72
N HIS A 108 -13.58 10.03 8.83
CA HIS A 108 -14.27 10.72 7.75
C HIS A 108 -14.97 9.74 6.78
N VAL A 109 -14.28 8.67 6.37
CA VAL A 109 -14.84 7.61 5.51
C VAL A 109 -16.04 6.94 6.19
N ASN A 110 -15.95 6.61 7.48
CA ASN A 110 -17.05 6.03 8.25
C ASN A 110 -18.27 6.97 8.29
N ASN A 111 -18.06 8.27 8.43
CA ASN A 111 -19.15 9.25 8.37
C ASN A 111 -19.81 9.32 6.98
N VAL A 112 -19.03 9.19 5.91
CA VAL A 112 -19.58 9.16 4.53
C VAL A 112 -20.36 7.88 4.28
N LEU A 113 -19.95 6.76 4.83
CA LEU A 113 -20.65 5.48 4.69
C LEU A 113 -21.94 5.39 5.51
N GLY A 114 -22.08 6.19 6.59
CA GLY A 114 -23.27 6.18 7.46
C GLY A 114 -23.52 4.79 8.06
N ASP A 115 -24.71 4.22 7.77
CA ASP A 115 -25.11 2.91 8.32
C ASP A 115 -24.54 1.71 7.57
N CYS A 116 -23.72 1.93 6.53
CA CYS A 116 -23.08 0.84 5.78
C CYS A 116 -21.99 0.17 6.64
N THR A 117 -22.07 -1.14 6.80
CA THR A 117 -21.10 -1.91 7.60
C THR A 117 -19.83 -2.18 6.80
N VAL A 118 -18.67 -1.80 7.35
CA VAL A 118 -17.35 -2.14 6.80
C VAL A 118 -16.96 -3.54 7.31
N ARG A 119 -16.75 -4.48 6.37
CA ARG A 119 -16.32 -5.87 6.70
C ARG A 119 -14.82 -5.98 6.85
N ASN A 120 -14.10 -5.52 5.83
CA ASN A 120 -12.64 -5.57 5.78
C ASN A 120 -12.08 -4.21 5.35
N LYS A 121 -10.89 -3.92 5.82
CA LYS A 121 -10.11 -2.75 5.41
C LYS A 121 -8.79 -3.22 4.82
N TYR A 122 -8.42 -2.66 3.68
CA TYR A 122 -7.21 -2.95 2.94
C TYR A 122 -6.45 -1.66 2.65
N VAL A 123 -5.15 -1.79 2.46
CA VAL A 123 -4.30 -0.66 2.06
C VAL A 123 -3.39 -1.08 0.93
N ALA A 124 -3.13 -0.18 -0.02
CA ALA A 124 -2.23 -0.46 -1.14
C ALA A 124 -1.44 0.78 -1.56
N GLY A 125 -0.40 0.56 -2.35
CA GLY A 125 0.38 1.64 -2.92
C GLY A 125 1.51 1.17 -3.82
N PHE A 126 2.12 2.15 -4.49
CA PHE A 126 3.16 1.97 -5.49
C PHE A 126 4.48 2.53 -4.98
N SER A 127 5.59 1.82 -5.24
CA SER A 127 6.92 2.33 -4.87
C SER A 127 7.02 2.69 -3.38
N LEU A 128 7.34 3.94 -3.06
CA LEU A 128 7.36 4.45 -1.68
C LEU A 128 5.96 4.42 -1.02
N GLY A 129 4.89 4.62 -1.80
CA GLY A 129 3.51 4.44 -1.33
C GLY A 129 3.19 2.99 -0.98
N GLY A 130 3.84 2.02 -1.66
CA GLY A 130 3.77 0.60 -1.33
C GLY A 130 4.46 0.26 -0.01
N LEU A 131 5.64 0.83 0.25
CA LEU A 131 6.31 0.70 1.55
C LEU A 131 5.43 1.25 2.68
N MET A 132 4.83 2.43 2.49
CA MET A 132 3.92 3.03 3.48
C MET A 132 2.67 2.18 3.71
N ALA A 133 2.11 1.59 2.65
CA ALA A 133 0.96 0.69 2.76
C ALA A 133 1.31 -0.58 3.55
N PHE A 134 2.47 -1.16 3.28
CA PHE A 134 2.96 -2.31 4.03
C PHE A 134 3.17 -1.97 5.51
N ASP A 135 3.80 -0.83 5.79
CA ASP A 135 4.04 -0.36 7.16
C ASP A 135 2.74 -0.12 7.93
N LEU A 136 1.74 0.51 7.32
CA LEU A 136 0.41 0.69 7.90
C LEU A 136 -0.24 -0.64 8.29
N ALA A 137 -0.20 -1.64 7.41
CA ALA A 137 -0.77 -2.94 7.70
C ALA A 137 -0.03 -3.64 8.86
N MET A 138 1.31 -3.57 8.89
CA MET A 138 2.10 -4.15 9.98
C MET A 138 1.95 -3.40 11.31
N GLU A 139 1.65 -2.10 11.29
CA GLU A 139 1.48 -1.28 12.50
C GLU A 139 0.06 -1.40 13.07
N PHE A 140 -0.95 -1.51 12.20
CA PHE A 140 -2.37 -1.60 12.58
C PHE A 140 -3.00 -2.93 12.12
N PRO A 141 -2.51 -4.09 12.61
CA PRO A 141 -2.91 -5.40 12.11
C PRO A 141 -4.36 -5.77 12.44
N THR A 142 -5.02 -5.08 13.37
CA THR A 142 -6.44 -5.25 13.69
C THR A 142 -7.35 -4.41 12.79
N ASP A 143 -6.78 -3.41 12.13
CA ASP A 143 -7.52 -2.51 11.24
C ASP A 143 -7.39 -2.91 9.77
N PHE A 144 -6.19 -3.33 9.33
CA PHE A 144 -5.95 -3.70 7.95
C PHE A 144 -5.80 -5.21 7.78
N ASN A 145 -6.75 -5.80 7.03
CA ASN A 145 -6.79 -7.24 6.74
C ASN A 145 -5.85 -7.64 5.59
N ALA A 146 -5.47 -6.70 4.72
CA ALA A 146 -4.48 -6.95 3.69
C ALA A 146 -3.74 -5.69 3.26
N ALA A 147 -2.51 -5.89 2.74
CA ALA A 147 -1.75 -4.88 2.02
C ALA A 147 -1.41 -5.32 0.61
N GLY A 148 -1.57 -4.39 -0.37
CA GLY A 148 -1.11 -4.53 -1.75
C GLY A 148 0.11 -3.62 -1.98
N VAL A 149 1.23 -4.21 -2.37
CA VAL A 149 2.49 -3.49 -2.58
C VAL A 149 2.97 -3.73 -4.00
N PHE A 150 3.04 -2.67 -4.78
CA PHE A 150 3.48 -2.71 -6.17
C PHE A 150 4.86 -2.04 -6.27
N SER A 151 5.88 -2.81 -6.62
CA SER A 151 7.28 -2.39 -6.71
C SER A 151 7.72 -1.61 -5.45
N GLY A 152 7.50 -2.19 -4.26
CA GLY A 152 7.69 -1.54 -2.97
C GLY A 152 9.12 -1.10 -2.69
N SER A 153 9.30 0.09 -2.10
CA SER A 153 10.63 0.64 -1.78
C SER A 153 11.27 -0.03 -0.56
N PHE A 154 11.38 -1.36 -0.55
CA PHE A 154 11.90 -2.13 0.58
C PHE A 154 13.41 -1.99 0.81
N TRP A 155 14.12 -1.30 -0.12
CA TRP A 155 15.50 -0.82 0.06
C TRP A 155 15.66 0.22 1.18
N TRP A 156 14.59 0.61 1.86
CA TRP A 156 14.56 1.60 2.94
C TRP A 156 15.50 1.22 4.05
N ARG A 157 16.55 2.04 4.29
CA ARG A 157 17.65 1.70 5.17
C ARG A 157 18.08 2.84 6.08
N SER A 158 18.65 2.50 7.24
CA SER A 158 19.11 3.44 8.27
C SER A 158 20.52 3.98 8.01
N LYS A 159 21.28 3.38 7.06
CA LYS A 159 22.65 3.77 6.73
C LYS A 159 22.89 3.84 5.23
N ASP A 160 23.78 4.72 4.79
CA ASP A 160 24.34 4.67 3.44
C ASP A 160 25.17 3.39 3.25
N LEU A 161 25.18 2.87 2.02
CA LEU A 161 25.99 1.68 1.68
C LEU A 161 27.48 1.86 1.97
N LYS A 162 27.96 3.12 1.97
CA LYS A 162 29.37 3.47 2.23
C LYS A 162 29.72 3.61 3.71
N ASP A 163 28.71 3.64 4.60
CA ASP A 163 28.87 3.95 6.02
C ASP A 163 28.76 2.70 6.91
N GLY A 164 29.29 1.57 6.45
CA GLY A 164 29.26 0.31 7.20
C GLY A 164 27.87 -0.31 7.26
N TYR A 165 27.12 -0.22 6.15
CA TYR A 165 25.82 -0.85 5.97
C TYR A 165 25.92 -2.38 6.13
N VAL A 166 24.96 -2.94 6.85
CA VAL A 166 24.77 -4.38 7.03
C VAL A 166 23.32 -4.72 6.72
N GLU A 167 23.09 -5.56 5.74
CA GLU A 167 21.78 -5.85 5.16
C GLU A 167 20.75 -6.30 6.20
N GLU A 168 21.13 -7.26 7.05
CA GLU A 168 20.24 -7.85 8.05
C GLU A 168 19.83 -6.86 9.15
N ARG A 169 20.65 -5.83 9.39
CA ARG A 169 20.43 -4.85 10.46
C ARG A 169 19.83 -3.55 9.95
N ASP A 170 20.34 -3.06 8.82
CA ASP A 170 20.14 -1.68 8.41
C ASP A 170 18.98 -1.50 7.42
N ARG A 171 18.39 -2.60 6.86
CA ARG A 171 17.10 -2.55 6.15
C ARG A 171 15.97 -2.42 7.15
N ILE A 172 15.40 -1.22 7.22
CA ILE A 172 14.48 -0.83 8.30
C ILE A 172 13.22 -1.71 8.35
N MET A 173 12.55 -1.93 7.21
CA MET A 173 11.29 -2.68 7.20
C MET A 173 11.50 -4.16 7.54
N HIS A 174 12.56 -4.79 7.03
CA HIS A 174 12.94 -6.17 7.38
C HIS A 174 13.19 -6.32 8.88
N ALA A 175 13.97 -5.39 9.45
CA ALA A 175 14.22 -5.38 10.90
C ALA A 175 12.94 -5.15 11.71
N LYS A 176 12.03 -4.28 11.23
CA LYS A 176 10.75 -4.00 11.89
C LYS A 176 9.85 -5.24 11.92
N ILE A 177 9.75 -6.02 10.84
CA ILE A 177 8.96 -7.25 10.78
C ILE A 177 9.34 -8.22 11.91
N ARG A 178 10.64 -8.41 12.16
CA ARG A 178 11.14 -9.32 13.22
C ARG A 178 10.65 -8.95 14.62
N THR A 179 10.19 -7.71 14.82
CA THR A 179 9.63 -7.25 16.11
C THR A 179 8.12 -7.42 16.21
N LYS A 180 7.45 -7.79 15.11
CA LYS A 180 6.00 -7.91 15.03
C LYS A 180 5.53 -9.33 15.33
N LYS A 181 4.23 -9.48 15.57
CA LYS A 181 3.59 -10.78 15.78
C LYS A 181 2.77 -11.15 14.55
N HIS A 182 2.73 -12.42 14.24
CA HIS A 182 1.82 -12.97 13.24
C HIS A 182 0.36 -12.64 13.55
N ASN A 183 -0.40 -12.29 12.50
CA ASN A 183 -1.84 -12.15 12.54
C ASN A 183 -2.48 -13.08 11.49
N ALA A 184 -3.24 -14.08 11.94
CA ALA A 184 -3.85 -15.10 11.08
C ALA A 184 -4.87 -14.53 10.06
N HIS A 185 -5.39 -13.31 10.30
CA HIS A 185 -6.38 -12.67 9.43
C HIS A 185 -5.76 -11.69 8.43
N GLN A 186 -4.44 -11.51 8.46
CA GLN A 186 -3.75 -10.54 7.63
C GLN A 186 -3.08 -11.23 6.42
N ARG A 187 -3.15 -10.58 5.25
CA ARG A 187 -2.60 -11.10 4.00
C ARG A 187 -1.81 -10.02 3.26
N PHE A 188 -0.83 -10.45 2.46
CA PHE A 188 0.05 -9.55 1.70
C PHE A 188 0.10 -9.94 0.22
N PHE A 189 -0.18 -8.97 -0.64
CA PHE A 189 0.03 -9.08 -2.08
C PHE A 189 1.25 -8.23 -2.45
N LEU A 190 2.29 -8.87 -2.95
CA LEU A 190 3.56 -8.24 -3.27
C LEU A 190 3.85 -8.42 -4.75
N GLN A 191 4.15 -7.33 -5.46
CA GLN A 191 4.46 -7.37 -6.89
C GLN A 191 5.78 -6.67 -7.16
N THR A 192 6.56 -7.23 -8.09
CA THR A 192 7.79 -6.65 -8.63
C THR A 192 7.85 -6.83 -10.15
N GLY A 193 8.62 -5.98 -10.81
CA GLY A 193 8.97 -6.12 -12.22
C GLY A 193 10.46 -6.39 -12.40
N ALA A 194 10.84 -7.27 -13.33
CA ALA A 194 12.25 -7.56 -13.61
C ALA A 194 13.00 -6.37 -14.23
N LEU A 195 12.28 -5.33 -14.64
CA LEU A 195 12.83 -4.08 -15.18
C LEU A 195 12.56 -2.86 -14.25
N ASP A 196 12.20 -3.09 -12.99
CA ASP A 196 11.93 -2.02 -12.02
C ASP A 196 13.12 -1.08 -11.83
N GLU A 197 14.33 -1.64 -11.85
CA GLU A 197 15.59 -0.90 -11.68
C GLU A 197 16.78 -1.71 -12.24
N LYS A 198 17.99 -1.23 -12.01
CA LYS A 198 19.24 -1.91 -12.39
C LYS A 198 20.16 -2.15 -11.19
N ALA A 199 19.78 -1.64 -10.02
CA ALA A 199 20.60 -1.79 -8.83
C ALA A 199 20.62 -3.26 -8.39
N ASP A 200 21.80 -3.74 -8.03
CA ASP A 200 22.12 -5.06 -7.48
C ASP A 200 23.28 -4.83 -6.50
N ARG A 201 22.97 -4.43 -5.26
CA ARG A 201 23.94 -3.96 -4.28
C ARG A 201 24.81 -5.08 -3.73
N ASN A 202 24.28 -6.30 -3.66
CA ASN A 202 24.97 -7.48 -3.16
C ASN A 202 25.64 -8.30 -4.28
N LYS A 203 25.40 -7.94 -5.55
CA LYS A 203 25.98 -8.57 -6.76
C LYS A 203 25.63 -10.05 -6.91
N ASN A 204 24.42 -10.42 -6.54
CA ASN A 204 23.92 -11.80 -6.67
C ASN A 204 23.25 -12.07 -8.05
N GLY A 205 23.13 -11.06 -8.91
CA GLY A 205 22.48 -11.14 -10.21
C GLY A 205 20.98 -10.89 -10.21
N ILE A 206 20.42 -10.52 -9.04
CA ILE A 206 19.01 -10.17 -8.85
C ILE A 206 18.95 -8.68 -8.52
N ILE A 207 18.05 -7.93 -9.15
CA ILE A 207 17.87 -6.50 -8.85
C ILE A 207 17.32 -6.28 -7.43
N ASP A 208 17.71 -5.19 -6.80
CA ASP A 208 17.38 -4.91 -5.39
C ASP A 208 15.87 -4.93 -5.12
N SER A 209 15.01 -4.46 -6.04
CA SER A 209 13.55 -4.45 -5.85
C SER A 209 12.97 -5.87 -5.70
N ILE A 210 13.49 -6.84 -6.45
CA ILE A 210 13.10 -8.26 -6.33
C ILE A 210 13.70 -8.86 -5.06
N ASP A 211 15.01 -8.70 -4.85
CA ASP A 211 15.74 -9.31 -3.74
C ASP A 211 15.18 -8.83 -2.39
N ASP A 212 14.98 -7.53 -2.23
CA ASP A 212 14.36 -6.95 -1.02
C ASP A 212 12.93 -7.46 -0.80
N THR A 213 12.13 -7.62 -1.86
CA THR A 213 10.77 -8.14 -1.73
C THR A 213 10.74 -9.61 -1.33
N LEU A 214 11.62 -10.42 -1.92
CA LEU A 214 11.76 -11.84 -1.55
C LEU A 214 12.23 -11.99 -0.09
N ASP A 215 13.09 -11.10 0.37
CA ASP A 215 13.53 -11.09 1.76
C ASP A 215 12.42 -10.63 2.72
N ILE A 216 11.55 -9.67 2.33
CA ILE A 216 10.32 -9.35 3.09
C ILE A 216 9.46 -10.61 3.26
N ILE A 217 9.30 -11.42 2.22
CA ILE A 217 8.54 -12.68 2.31
C ILE A 217 9.17 -13.62 3.33
N LYS A 218 10.49 -13.82 3.29
CA LYS A 218 11.22 -14.64 4.28
C LYS A 218 11.04 -14.14 5.71
N GLU A 219 11.07 -12.80 5.91
CA GLU A 219 10.85 -12.22 7.23
C GLU A 219 9.41 -12.45 7.73
N LEU A 220 8.40 -12.33 6.84
CA LEU A 220 7.01 -12.65 7.17
C LEU A 220 6.86 -14.14 7.55
N GLU A 221 7.44 -15.05 6.76
CA GLU A 221 7.45 -16.49 7.07
C GLU A 221 8.13 -16.76 8.43
N SER A 222 9.23 -16.07 8.74
CA SER A 222 9.97 -16.25 9.99
C SER A 222 9.17 -15.92 11.26
N ILE A 223 8.18 -15.02 11.14
CA ILE A 223 7.28 -14.67 12.25
C ILE A 223 5.94 -15.40 12.19
N GLY A 224 5.77 -16.36 11.25
CA GLY A 224 4.67 -17.32 11.22
C GLY A 224 3.61 -17.09 10.14
N PHE A 225 3.79 -16.14 9.22
CA PHE A 225 2.87 -16.03 8.07
C PHE A 225 3.05 -17.21 7.12
N ASP A 226 1.92 -17.78 6.71
CA ASP A 226 1.90 -18.89 5.76
C ASP A 226 1.99 -18.38 4.33
N LYS A 227 3.01 -18.86 3.60
CA LYS A 227 3.31 -18.40 2.24
C LYS A 227 2.18 -18.71 1.25
N GLU A 228 1.51 -19.83 1.39
CA GLU A 228 0.52 -20.29 0.41
C GLU A 228 -0.84 -19.58 0.59
N SER A 229 -1.23 -19.30 1.83
CA SER A 229 -2.54 -18.75 2.15
C SER A 229 -2.53 -17.24 2.46
N GLN A 230 -1.43 -16.70 2.98
CA GLN A 230 -1.37 -15.32 3.43
C GLN A 230 -0.50 -14.41 2.55
N ILE A 231 0.37 -14.96 1.70
CA ILE A 231 1.28 -14.18 0.86
C ILE A 231 1.05 -14.54 -0.61
N LYS A 232 0.78 -13.52 -1.42
CA LYS A 232 0.75 -13.63 -2.88
C LYS A 232 1.90 -12.82 -3.47
N TYR A 233 2.83 -13.48 -4.12
CA TYR A 233 3.89 -12.82 -4.87
C TYR A 233 3.64 -12.92 -6.38
N VAL A 234 3.84 -11.81 -7.08
CA VAL A 234 3.71 -11.70 -8.53
C VAL A 234 4.92 -10.98 -9.09
N GLU A 235 5.69 -11.66 -9.92
CA GLU A 235 6.82 -11.09 -10.64
C GLU A 235 6.50 -11.02 -12.13
N LEU A 236 6.68 -9.85 -12.74
CA LEU A 236 6.50 -9.66 -14.17
C LEU A 236 7.88 -9.56 -14.85
N ALA A 237 8.20 -10.53 -15.73
CA ALA A 237 9.46 -10.56 -16.44
C ALA A 237 9.69 -9.33 -17.35
N ASP A 238 8.62 -8.72 -17.85
CA ASP A 238 8.61 -7.51 -18.67
C ASP A 238 8.12 -6.27 -17.91
N GLY A 239 7.91 -6.39 -16.60
CA GLY A 239 7.42 -5.31 -15.75
C GLY A 239 8.50 -4.28 -15.45
N ALA A 240 8.15 -3.01 -15.52
CA ALA A 240 8.99 -1.88 -15.16
C ALA A 240 8.37 -1.09 -13.99
N HIS A 241 9.12 -0.18 -13.40
CA HIS A 241 8.70 0.67 -12.29
C HIS A 241 7.79 1.81 -12.78
N ASP A 242 6.63 1.45 -13.33
CA ASP A 242 5.71 2.39 -13.95
C ASP A 242 4.24 2.03 -13.79
N LEU A 243 3.40 3.01 -14.07
CA LEU A 243 1.96 2.91 -13.96
C LEU A 243 1.36 1.86 -14.91
N ALA A 244 1.96 1.65 -16.10
CA ALA A 244 1.49 0.67 -17.07
C ALA A 244 1.63 -0.75 -16.53
N THR A 245 2.76 -1.06 -15.89
CA THR A 245 3.01 -2.33 -15.21
C THR A 245 2.02 -2.55 -14.06
N TRP A 246 1.86 -1.58 -13.19
CA TRP A 246 0.97 -1.68 -12.03
C TRP A 246 -0.50 -1.81 -12.43
N SER A 247 -0.93 -1.11 -13.49
CA SER A 247 -2.28 -1.23 -14.05
C SER A 247 -2.60 -2.64 -14.56
N ARG A 248 -1.62 -3.34 -15.12
CA ARG A 248 -1.78 -4.74 -15.58
C ARG A 248 -2.02 -5.72 -14.44
N VAL A 249 -1.49 -5.42 -13.26
CA VAL A 249 -1.56 -6.31 -12.08
C VAL A 249 -2.76 -5.98 -11.20
N MET A 250 -3.22 -4.74 -11.19
CA MET A 250 -4.30 -4.27 -10.32
C MET A 250 -5.57 -5.13 -10.37
N PRO A 251 -6.10 -5.58 -11.53
CA PRO A 251 -7.26 -6.45 -11.56
C PRO A 251 -7.04 -7.77 -10.81
N GLY A 252 -5.83 -8.35 -10.93
CA GLY A 252 -5.44 -9.56 -10.20
C GLY A 252 -5.42 -9.35 -8.69
N PHE A 253 -4.92 -8.19 -8.24
CA PHE A 253 -4.94 -7.80 -6.82
C PHE A 253 -6.38 -7.63 -6.30
N LEU A 254 -7.23 -6.88 -7.02
CA LEU A 254 -8.62 -6.67 -6.63
C LEU A 254 -9.39 -7.99 -6.52
N ASN A 255 -9.21 -8.90 -7.49
CA ASN A 255 -9.78 -10.24 -7.43
C ASN A 255 -9.26 -11.06 -6.24
N TRP A 256 -7.95 -10.99 -5.95
CA TRP A 256 -7.35 -11.67 -4.81
C TRP A 256 -7.92 -11.17 -3.47
N LEU A 257 -8.24 -9.88 -3.33
CA LEU A 257 -8.89 -9.36 -2.11
C LEU A 257 -10.25 -10.01 -1.87
N SER A 258 -11.01 -10.36 -2.92
CA SER A 258 -12.34 -10.98 -2.80
C SER A 258 -12.30 -12.47 -2.48
N LEU A 259 -11.15 -13.14 -2.60
CA LEU A 259 -10.97 -14.53 -2.19
C LEU A 259 -10.89 -14.63 -0.67
N LYS A 260 -11.68 -15.55 -0.09
CA LYS A 260 -11.69 -15.83 1.35
C LYS A 260 -10.59 -16.81 1.73
#